data_ecfa047879c9f3649a0df3172a8a4aae
#
_entry.id   ecfa047879c9f3649a0df3172a8a4aae
#
_cell.length_a   1.000
_cell.length_b   1.000
_cell.length_c   1.000
_cell.angle_alpha   90.00
_cell.angle_beta   90.00
_cell.angle_gamma   90.00
#
_symmetry.space_group_name_H-M   'P 1'
#
loop_
_entity.id
_entity.type
_entity.pdbx_description
1 polymer ?
#
loop_
_entity_poly.entity_id
_entity_poly.type
_entity_poly.pdbx_seq_one_letter_code
_entity_poly.pdbx_strand_id
1 'polypeptide(L)'
;MNTDLAKLQPYPFEKLRQLKAGVPTPGGLEHIALSIGEPKHPTPAFITEAVLSHLHGLSVYPLTRGSTELRQAICNWLGQRFQLPADSLDPESNVLPVNGTREALFAFAQAVIDRTAIDPLVLMPNPFYQ
;
A
#
# COMPACT_ATOMS: atom_id res chain seq x y z
N MET A 1 2.11 -1.16 31.13
CA MET A 1 1.57 -1.63 29.82
C MET A 1 0.55 -0.59 29.38
N ASN A 2 0.47 -0.29 28.08
CA ASN A 2 -0.47 0.72 27.57
C ASN A 2 -1.91 0.27 27.79
N THR A 3 -2.70 1.06 28.53
CA THR A 3 -4.12 0.77 28.84
C THR A 3 -5.00 0.82 27.59
N ASP A 4 -4.58 1.48 26.51
CA ASP A 4 -5.32 1.57 25.27
C ASP A 4 -5.40 0.22 24.52
N LEU A 5 -4.54 -0.73 24.87
CA LEU A 5 -4.64 -2.09 24.32
C LEU A 5 -5.99 -2.74 24.59
N ALA A 6 -6.64 -2.43 25.71
CA ALA A 6 -7.97 -2.92 26.04
C ALA A 6 -9.09 -2.36 25.15
N LYS A 7 -8.82 -1.27 24.42
CA LYS A 7 -9.77 -0.63 23.50
C LYS A 7 -9.71 -1.23 22.09
N LEU A 8 -8.71 -2.05 21.80
CA LEU A 8 -8.56 -2.66 20.48
C LEU A 8 -9.73 -3.60 20.19
N GLN A 9 -10.27 -3.49 18.99
CA GLN A 9 -11.33 -4.34 18.49
C GLN A 9 -10.76 -5.46 17.61
N PRO A 10 -11.39 -6.64 17.57
CA PRO A 10 -11.02 -7.68 16.63
C PRO A 10 -11.07 -7.18 15.19
N TYR A 11 -10.14 -7.68 14.37
CA TYR A 11 -10.10 -7.33 12.95
C TYR A 11 -11.45 -7.64 12.27
N PRO A 12 -12.05 -6.68 11.53
CA PRO A 12 -13.40 -6.83 11.01
C PRO A 12 -13.61 -8.04 10.09
N PHE A 13 -12.62 -8.41 9.30
CA PHE A 13 -12.71 -9.59 8.44
C PHE A 13 -12.71 -10.90 9.25
N GLU A 14 -12.09 -10.91 10.42
CA GLU A 14 -12.17 -12.05 11.34
C GLU A 14 -13.59 -12.19 11.92
N LYS A 15 -14.21 -11.07 12.31
CA LYS A 15 -15.63 -11.07 12.70
C LYS A 15 -16.53 -11.58 11.57
N LEU A 16 -16.29 -11.11 10.34
CA LEU A 16 -17.06 -11.56 9.19
C LEU A 16 -16.87 -13.05 8.92
N ARG A 17 -15.66 -13.56 9.05
CA ARG A 17 -15.36 -15.00 8.94
C ARG A 17 -16.14 -15.82 9.96
N GLN A 18 -16.17 -15.39 11.21
CA GLN A 18 -16.91 -16.05 12.29
C GLN A 18 -18.42 -16.05 12.04
N LEU A 19 -18.98 -14.91 11.61
CA LEU A 19 -20.41 -14.81 11.27
C LEU A 19 -20.82 -15.75 10.12
N LYS A 20 -19.91 -15.98 9.18
CA LYS A 20 -20.16 -16.86 8.01
C LYS A 20 -19.88 -18.34 8.28
N ALA A 21 -19.19 -18.69 9.35
CA ALA A 21 -18.74 -20.06 9.60
C ALA A 21 -19.88 -21.10 9.72
N GLY A 22 -21.08 -20.67 10.11
CA GLY A 22 -22.26 -21.54 10.23
C GLY A 22 -23.19 -21.53 9.03
N VAL A 23 -22.86 -20.78 7.96
CA VAL A 23 -23.72 -20.67 6.79
C VAL A 23 -23.35 -21.76 5.77
N PRO A 24 -24.27 -22.71 5.46
CA PRO A 24 -23.98 -23.74 4.47
C PRO A 24 -23.86 -23.14 3.07
N THR A 25 -22.89 -23.62 2.31
CA THR A 25 -22.79 -23.27 0.89
C THR A 25 -23.83 -24.08 0.10
N PRO A 26 -24.63 -23.44 -0.77
CA PRO A 26 -25.55 -24.16 -1.64
C PRO A 26 -24.80 -25.17 -2.51
N GLY A 27 -25.30 -26.40 -2.56
CA GLY A 27 -24.70 -27.44 -3.37
C GLY A 27 -24.75 -27.10 -4.87
N GLY A 28 -23.66 -27.39 -5.58
CA GLY A 28 -23.58 -27.24 -7.04
C GLY A 28 -23.18 -25.83 -7.55
N LEU A 29 -22.98 -24.86 -6.63
CA LEU A 29 -22.49 -23.52 -7.01
C LEU A 29 -21.08 -23.28 -6.50
N GLU A 30 -20.24 -22.70 -7.33
CA GLU A 30 -18.91 -22.25 -6.94
C GLU A 30 -19.01 -20.98 -6.10
N HIS A 31 -18.24 -20.90 -5.02
CA HIS A 31 -18.22 -19.71 -4.16
C HIS A 31 -17.39 -18.59 -4.80
N ILE A 32 -18.03 -17.48 -5.13
CA ILE A 32 -17.37 -16.27 -5.63
C ILE A 32 -17.18 -15.29 -4.47
N ALA A 33 -15.95 -15.11 -4.01
CA ALA A 33 -15.63 -14.19 -2.92
C ALA A 33 -15.53 -12.74 -3.41
N LEU A 34 -16.48 -11.89 -3.03
CA LEU A 34 -16.50 -10.46 -3.36
C LEU A 34 -16.14 -9.55 -2.17
N SER A 35 -15.67 -10.14 -1.07
CA SER A 35 -15.37 -9.40 0.17
C SER A 35 -14.07 -8.60 0.11
N ILE A 36 -13.17 -8.94 -0.80
CA ILE A 36 -11.90 -8.26 -1.02
C ILE A 36 -11.74 -8.03 -2.52
N GLY A 37 -11.45 -6.79 -2.90
CA GLY A 37 -11.17 -6.41 -4.29
C GLY A 37 -9.74 -6.78 -4.69
N GLU A 38 -9.44 -8.07 -4.73
CA GLU A 38 -8.12 -8.58 -5.11
C GLU A 38 -8.14 -9.05 -6.57
N PRO A 39 -7.39 -8.40 -7.49
CA PRO A 39 -7.24 -8.92 -8.84
C PRO A 39 -6.37 -10.17 -8.82
N LYS A 40 -6.91 -11.27 -9.38
CA LYS A 40 -6.24 -12.59 -9.43
C LYS A 40 -5.73 -12.95 -10.83
N HIS A 41 -5.40 -11.94 -11.63
CA HIS A 41 -4.78 -12.17 -12.93
C HIS A 41 -3.33 -12.63 -12.77
N PRO A 42 -2.84 -13.51 -13.63
CA PRO A 42 -1.43 -13.90 -13.61
C PRO A 42 -0.55 -12.67 -13.87
N THR A 43 0.57 -12.60 -13.16
CA THR A 43 1.56 -11.56 -13.41
C THR A 43 2.11 -11.66 -14.82
N PRO A 44 2.18 -10.55 -15.59
CA PRO A 44 2.77 -10.57 -16.93
C PRO A 44 4.21 -11.11 -16.92
N ALA A 45 4.55 -11.95 -17.90
CA ALA A 45 5.83 -12.68 -17.94
C ALA A 45 7.04 -11.73 -17.86
N PHE A 46 6.99 -10.58 -18.54
CA PHE A 46 8.10 -9.63 -18.54
C PHE A 46 8.46 -9.11 -17.13
N ILE A 47 7.47 -9.03 -16.21
CA ILE A 47 7.74 -8.61 -14.81
C ILE A 47 8.49 -9.73 -14.09
N THR A 48 8.03 -10.97 -14.25
CA THR A 48 8.67 -12.13 -13.62
C THR A 48 10.09 -12.32 -14.13
N GLU A 49 10.31 -12.18 -15.43
CA GLU A 49 11.62 -12.25 -16.08
C GLU A 49 12.56 -11.15 -15.58
N ALA A 50 12.06 -9.92 -15.44
CA ALA A 50 12.83 -8.81 -14.86
C ALA A 50 13.26 -9.10 -13.42
N VAL A 51 12.38 -9.64 -12.58
CA VAL A 51 12.72 -10.03 -11.20
C VAL A 51 13.79 -11.13 -11.21
N LEU A 52 13.63 -12.18 -12.01
CA LEU A 52 14.58 -13.29 -12.09
C LEU A 52 15.97 -12.83 -12.53
N SER A 53 16.05 -11.94 -13.53
CA SER A 53 17.35 -11.44 -14.02
C SER A 53 18.08 -10.53 -13.03
N HIS A 54 17.40 -10.01 -12.01
CA HIS A 54 17.97 -9.09 -11.01
C HIS A 54 18.07 -9.69 -9.59
N LEU A 55 17.85 -11.00 -9.44
CA LEU A 55 17.95 -11.67 -8.13
C LEU A 55 19.31 -11.49 -7.43
N HIS A 56 20.38 -11.28 -8.19
CA HIS A 56 21.71 -11.00 -7.64
C HIS A 56 21.73 -9.74 -6.75
N GLY A 57 20.82 -8.80 -6.97
CA GLY A 57 20.68 -7.58 -6.16
C GLY A 57 20.21 -7.84 -4.73
N LEU A 58 19.66 -9.02 -4.42
CA LEU A 58 19.22 -9.38 -3.07
C LEU A 58 20.36 -9.48 -2.05
N SER A 59 21.60 -9.60 -2.51
CA SER A 59 22.79 -9.64 -1.65
C SER A 59 23.20 -8.27 -1.11
N VAL A 60 22.61 -7.18 -1.61
CA VAL A 60 22.97 -5.81 -1.25
C VAL A 60 21.90 -5.22 -0.32
N TYR A 61 22.34 -4.65 0.80
CA TYR A 61 21.44 -3.95 1.70
C TYR A 61 20.82 -2.72 0.99
N PRO A 62 19.49 -2.56 0.99
CA PRO A 62 18.86 -1.49 0.26
C PRO A 62 19.13 -0.11 0.87
N LEU A 63 19.27 0.90 0.02
CA LEU A 63 19.34 2.28 0.46
C LEU A 63 18.00 2.72 1.05
N THR A 64 18.04 3.47 2.16
CA THR A 64 16.86 4.00 2.85
C THR A 64 15.93 4.78 1.92
N ARG A 65 16.50 5.53 1.00
CA ARG A 65 15.75 6.35 0.02
C ARG A 65 15.44 5.64 -1.30
N GLY A 66 15.77 4.36 -1.42
CA GLY A 66 15.68 3.59 -2.67
C GLY A 66 16.81 3.93 -3.65
N SER A 67 16.93 3.15 -4.72
CA SER A 67 17.93 3.41 -5.75
C SER A 67 17.55 4.62 -6.61
N THR A 68 18.56 5.33 -7.14
CA THR A 68 18.36 6.47 -8.04
C THR A 68 17.63 6.05 -9.31
N GLU A 69 17.97 4.87 -9.85
CA GLU A 69 17.37 4.31 -11.05
C GLU A 69 15.85 4.08 -10.86
N LEU A 70 15.45 3.53 -9.71
CA LEU A 70 14.04 3.32 -9.41
C LEU A 70 13.28 4.65 -9.30
N ARG A 71 13.85 5.62 -8.59
CA ARG A 71 13.22 6.93 -8.43
C ARG A 71 13.10 7.68 -9.76
N GLN A 72 14.13 7.60 -10.60
CA GLN A 72 14.09 8.16 -11.94
C GLN A 72 13.05 7.46 -12.83
N ALA A 73 12.98 6.13 -12.77
CA ALA A 73 11.97 5.39 -13.53
C ALA A 73 10.53 5.76 -13.11
N ILE A 74 10.31 5.97 -11.81
CA ILE A 74 9.01 6.45 -11.29
C ILE A 74 8.68 7.84 -11.84
N CYS A 75 9.62 8.80 -11.81
CA CYS A 75 9.42 10.14 -12.37
C CYS A 75 9.08 10.08 -13.87
N ASN A 76 9.83 9.29 -14.63
CA ASN A 76 9.60 9.11 -16.06
C ASN A 76 8.22 8.52 -16.34
N TRP A 77 7.84 7.48 -15.59
CA TRP A 77 6.51 6.87 -15.74
C TRP A 77 5.38 7.83 -15.41
N LEU A 78 5.50 8.58 -14.29
CA LEU A 78 4.50 9.58 -13.90
C LEU A 78 4.39 10.68 -14.96
N GLY A 79 5.53 11.19 -15.44
CA GLY A 79 5.57 12.20 -16.51
C GLY A 79 4.82 11.76 -17.76
N GLN A 80 5.08 10.54 -18.23
CA GLN A 80 4.41 9.96 -19.40
C GLN A 80 2.93 9.67 -19.13
N ARG A 81 2.63 9.02 -18.00
CA ARG A 81 1.27 8.57 -17.67
C ARG A 81 0.29 9.74 -17.51
N PHE A 82 0.74 10.83 -16.92
CA PHE A 82 -0.08 11.98 -16.59
C PHE A 82 0.23 13.22 -17.42
N GLN A 83 1.09 13.09 -18.43
CA GLN A 83 1.50 14.18 -19.32
C GLN A 83 1.97 15.44 -18.54
N LEU A 84 2.78 15.19 -17.52
CA LEU A 84 3.32 16.27 -16.69
C LEU A 84 4.32 17.10 -17.50
N PRO A 85 4.43 18.43 -17.23
CA PRO A 85 5.47 19.24 -17.83
C PRO A 85 6.88 18.67 -17.62
N ALA A 86 7.77 18.91 -18.54
CA ALA A 86 9.18 18.54 -18.38
C ALA A 86 9.73 19.12 -17.07
N ASP A 87 10.57 18.36 -16.39
CA ASP A 87 11.25 18.75 -15.15
C ASP A 87 10.33 19.09 -13.96
N SER A 88 9.02 18.72 -14.03
CA SER A 88 8.10 18.92 -12.92
C SER A 88 8.32 17.97 -11.74
N LEU A 89 9.06 16.88 -11.94
CA LEU A 89 9.40 15.90 -10.92
C LEU A 89 10.92 15.73 -10.83
N ASP A 90 11.44 15.90 -9.63
CA ASP A 90 12.83 15.64 -9.29
C ASP A 90 12.90 14.32 -8.49
N PRO A 91 13.63 13.30 -8.96
CA PRO A 91 13.76 12.02 -8.27
C PRO A 91 14.43 12.15 -6.90
N GLU A 92 15.16 13.24 -6.64
CA GLU A 92 15.82 13.44 -5.34
C GLU A 92 14.89 14.02 -4.27
N SER A 93 13.88 14.79 -4.64
CA SER A 93 13.00 15.51 -3.71
C SER A 93 11.53 15.08 -3.76
N ASN A 94 11.05 14.52 -4.87
CA ASN A 94 9.64 14.21 -5.05
C ASN A 94 9.29 12.71 -4.94
N VAL A 95 10.28 11.82 -4.87
CA VAL A 95 10.03 10.37 -4.86
C VAL A 95 10.74 9.70 -3.70
N LEU A 96 9.97 9.02 -2.87
CA LEU A 96 10.45 8.15 -1.81
C LEU A 96 9.79 6.77 -1.94
N PRO A 97 10.50 5.75 -2.41
CA PRO A 97 10.00 4.38 -2.43
C PRO A 97 9.72 3.87 -1.01
N VAL A 98 8.62 3.15 -0.87
CA VAL A 98 8.18 2.56 0.40
C VAL A 98 7.87 1.08 0.20
N ASN A 99 7.92 0.28 1.26
CA ASN A 99 7.63 -1.14 1.21
C ASN A 99 6.14 -1.46 1.02
N GLY A 100 5.28 -0.48 1.28
CA GLY A 100 3.85 -0.63 1.09
C GLY A 100 3.09 0.65 1.39
N THR A 101 1.89 0.78 0.84
CA THR A 101 1.06 1.98 1.00
C THR A 101 0.53 2.17 2.42
N ARG A 102 0.39 1.09 3.19
CA ARG A 102 -0.05 1.17 4.60
C ARG A 102 0.98 1.89 5.45
N GLU A 103 2.24 1.52 5.33
CA GLU A 103 3.36 2.16 6.02
C GLU A 103 3.53 3.61 5.54
N ALA A 104 3.35 3.85 4.25
CA ALA A 104 3.40 5.20 3.68
C ALA A 104 2.32 6.12 4.26
N LEU A 105 1.07 5.66 4.32
CA LEU A 105 -0.04 6.44 4.89
C LEU A 105 0.19 6.76 6.38
N PHE A 106 0.66 5.77 7.14
CA PHE A 106 0.98 5.97 8.55
C PHE A 106 2.11 6.99 8.76
N ALA A 107 3.20 6.87 8.00
CA ALA A 107 4.33 7.79 8.05
C ALA A 107 3.96 9.19 7.55
N PHE A 108 3.15 9.27 6.47
CA PHE A 108 2.69 10.53 5.91
C PHE A 108 1.88 11.34 6.92
N ALA A 109 0.94 10.72 7.62
CA ALA A 109 0.17 11.38 8.65
C ALA A 109 1.07 11.97 9.75
N GLN A 110 2.11 11.24 10.16
CA GLN A 110 3.07 11.73 11.16
C GLN A 110 3.94 12.88 10.63
N ALA A 111 4.26 12.88 9.34
CA ALA A 111 5.10 13.90 8.73
C ALA A 111 4.36 15.23 8.49
N VAL A 112 3.05 15.17 8.16
CA VAL A 112 2.31 16.38 7.76
C VAL A 112 1.46 17.00 8.86
N ILE A 113 1.11 16.24 9.93
CA ILE A 113 0.31 16.77 11.01
C ILE A 113 1.22 17.46 12.03
N ASP A 114 1.10 18.78 12.12
CA ASP A 114 1.74 19.54 13.18
C ASP A 114 0.99 19.36 14.49
N ARG A 115 1.55 18.57 15.39
CA ARG A 115 0.97 18.30 16.73
C ARG A 115 1.03 19.50 17.68
N THR A 116 1.76 20.56 17.32
CA THR A 116 1.84 21.79 18.10
C THR A 116 0.83 22.84 17.67
N ALA A 117 0.19 22.63 16.51
CA ALA A 117 -0.87 23.52 16.03
C ALA A 117 -2.09 23.48 16.96
N ILE A 118 -2.78 24.60 17.06
CA ILE A 118 -4.02 24.69 17.82
C ILE A 118 -5.12 23.97 17.01
N ASP A 119 -5.72 22.93 17.62
CA ASP A 119 -6.82 22.16 17.05
C ASP A 119 -6.55 21.63 15.61
N PRO A 120 -5.49 20.82 15.41
CA PRO A 120 -5.21 20.26 14.09
C PRO A 120 -6.35 19.34 13.65
N LEU A 121 -7.00 19.67 12.52
CA LEU A 121 -8.12 18.92 11.98
C LEU A 121 -7.66 17.95 10.89
N VAL A 122 -8.00 16.68 11.07
CA VAL A 122 -7.78 15.63 10.06
C VAL A 122 -9.13 15.13 9.56
N LEU A 123 -9.39 15.29 8.27
CA LEU A 123 -10.62 14.80 7.63
C LEU A 123 -10.37 13.39 7.07
N MET A 124 -11.24 12.47 7.42
CA MET A 124 -11.23 11.09 6.92
C MET A 124 -12.60 10.75 6.34
N PRO A 125 -12.68 10.05 5.20
CA PRO A 125 -13.95 9.54 4.70
C PRO A 125 -14.50 8.47 5.65
N ASN A 126 -15.81 8.27 5.63
CA ASN A 126 -16.45 7.17 6.36
C ASN A 126 -17.35 6.39 5.40
N PRO A 127 -17.09 5.10 5.14
CA PRO A 127 -16.00 4.28 5.67
C PRO A 127 -14.63 4.62 5.09
N PHE A 128 -13.57 4.28 5.81
CA PHE A 128 -12.19 4.49 5.41
C PHE A 128 -11.39 3.17 5.45
N TYR A 129 -10.22 3.18 4.85
CA TYR A 129 -9.29 2.04 4.90
C TYR A 129 -8.66 1.93 6.29
N GLN A 130 -8.60 0.70 6.83
CA GLN A 130 -8.05 0.37 8.16
C GLN A 130 -6.54 0.19 8.14
#